data_12a0b56e7c3e8669118ff52075db0c69
#
_entry.id   12a0b56e7c3e8669118ff52075db0c69
#
_cell.length_a   1.000
_cell.length_b   1.000
_cell.length_c   1.000
_cell.angle_alpha   90.00
_cell.angle_beta   90.00
_cell.angle_gamma   90.00
#
_symmetry.space_group_name_H-M   'P 1'
#
loop_
_entity.id
_entity.type
_entity.pdbx_description
1 polymer ?
#
loop_
_entity_poly.entity_id
_entity_poly.type
_entity_poly.pdbx_seq_one_letter_code
_entity_poly.pdbx_strand_id
1 'polypeptide(L)'
;VTVSGGSNSWSKDDQVITITASDSQSGVDEKWYKVVSNTEEIPTEGLTKLTGNTITVSDEGKYYIYYKIYDNAGDTEPGREANKTEGFKLVQIDKTTPEITFGEYSAGSGMTVTVKDGEDGTGLSGLASVTYKIENSEETLKTENISVSGKTNVSFTLTEIPAGDIRITVTAVDNVGNSFVSYKDIHVDIVSVDITWGDMEFTYSDGTWNAETHTYEGVGWSPDKTDGNKITVQNSGDVEVSVSYRYTQTKSQVSGGFTDGEAVITAPVVLPAVEKKSAWLSLNGKPTESMEKSVL
;
A
#
# COMPACT_ATOMS: atom_id res chain seq x y z
N VAL A 1 -35.25 31.82 27.51
CA VAL A 1 -34.83 31.29 26.22
C VAL A 1 -34.29 29.90 26.40
N THR A 2 -34.73 28.97 25.55
CA THR A 2 -34.19 27.60 25.47
C THR A 2 -33.69 27.35 24.05
N VAL A 3 -32.44 26.90 23.93
CA VAL A 3 -31.84 26.48 22.66
C VAL A 3 -31.63 24.99 22.72
N SER A 4 -32.23 24.26 21.82
CA SER A 4 -32.16 22.80 21.75
C SER A 4 -31.85 22.33 20.33
N GLY A 5 -31.55 21.06 20.18
CA GLY A 5 -31.08 20.49 18.90
C GLY A 5 -29.64 20.90 18.59
N GLY A 6 -29.17 20.45 17.45
CA GLY A 6 -27.79 20.57 17.03
C GLY A 6 -26.79 19.81 17.90
N SER A 7 -25.72 19.33 17.34
CA SER A 7 -24.64 18.63 18.06
C SER A 7 -23.40 19.51 18.15
N ASN A 8 -22.82 19.63 19.36
CA ASN A 8 -21.50 20.25 19.54
C ASN A 8 -20.35 19.32 19.05
N SER A 9 -20.66 18.03 18.82
CA SER A 9 -19.76 17.08 18.18
C SER A 9 -20.06 17.04 16.68
N TRP A 10 -19.11 16.56 15.91
CA TRP A 10 -19.28 16.33 14.49
C TRP A 10 -20.48 15.40 14.20
N SER A 11 -21.19 15.67 13.11
CA SER A 11 -22.33 14.89 12.62
C SER A 11 -22.32 14.84 11.10
N LYS A 12 -22.72 13.75 10.51
CA LYS A 12 -22.93 13.64 9.06
C LYS A 12 -24.27 14.17 8.58
N ASP A 13 -25.20 14.41 9.51
CA ASP A 13 -26.56 14.86 9.21
C ASP A 13 -26.69 16.37 9.33
N ASP A 14 -27.67 16.94 8.60
CA ASP A 14 -28.08 18.32 8.76
C ASP A 14 -28.43 18.62 10.22
N GLN A 15 -28.04 19.79 10.69
CA GLN A 15 -28.28 20.18 12.07
C GLN A 15 -29.47 21.14 12.15
N VAL A 16 -30.48 20.75 12.93
CA VAL A 16 -31.66 21.56 13.20
C VAL A 16 -31.56 22.10 14.62
N ILE A 17 -31.54 23.42 14.75
CA ILE A 17 -31.48 24.13 16.01
C ILE A 17 -32.85 24.80 16.27
N THR A 18 -33.43 24.54 17.43
CA THR A 18 -34.69 25.12 17.84
C THR A 18 -34.45 26.16 18.94
N ILE A 19 -34.91 27.36 18.69
CA ILE A 19 -34.84 28.50 19.63
C ILE A 19 -36.26 28.80 20.11
N THR A 20 -36.55 28.46 21.37
CA THR A 20 -37.82 28.76 22.04
C THR A 20 -37.60 29.82 23.06
N ALA A 21 -38.43 30.87 23.00
CA ALA A 21 -38.41 31.96 23.97
C ALA A 21 -39.83 32.14 24.55
N SER A 22 -39.90 32.45 25.82
CA SER A 22 -41.13 32.82 26.50
C SER A 22 -40.81 33.95 27.52
N ASP A 23 -41.68 34.93 27.60
CA ASP A 23 -41.69 35.93 28.63
C ASP A 23 -43.13 36.12 29.13
N SER A 24 -43.33 36.02 30.45
CA SER A 24 -44.65 36.02 31.10
C SER A 24 -45.14 37.40 31.44
N GLN A 25 -44.33 38.42 31.29
CA GLN A 25 -44.67 39.79 31.63
C GLN A 25 -45.01 40.63 30.41
N SER A 26 -44.03 40.88 29.54
CA SER A 26 -44.20 41.71 28.35
C SER A 26 -44.40 40.89 27.05
N GLY A 27 -44.07 39.60 27.11
CA GLY A 27 -44.05 38.74 25.92
C GLY A 27 -42.77 38.91 25.10
N VAL A 28 -42.53 37.95 24.17
CA VAL A 28 -41.40 37.95 23.24
C VAL A 28 -41.75 38.79 22.02
N ASP A 29 -40.91 39.75 21.63
CA ASP A 29 -41.06 40.58 20.43
C ASP A 29 -40.40 39.92 19.22
N GLU A 30 -39.08 39.94 19.14
CA GLU A 30 -38.36 39.53 17.97
C GLU A 30 -37.24 38.53 18.30
N LYS A 31 -37.02 37.59 17.39
CA LYS A 31 -35.90 36.67 17.39
C LYS A 31 -35.04 36.92 16.16
N TRP A 32 -33.75 37.05 16.36
CA TRP A 32 -32.76 37.25 15.32
C TRP A 32 -31.66 36.21 15.43
N TYR A 33 -31.08 35.82 14.30
CA TYR A 33 -29.98 34.91 14.27
C TYR A 33 -28.98 35.22 13.15
N LYS A 34 -27.79 34.65 13.26
CA LYS A 34 -26.80 34.61 12.20
C LYS A 34 -26.00 33.32 12.30
N VAL A 35 -25.79 32.66 11.17
CA VAL A 35 -24.87 31.51 11.04
C VAL A 35 -23.53 32.05 10.60
N VAL A 36 -22.47 31.73 11.33
CA VAL A 36 -21.09 32.18 11.04
C VAL A 36 -20.15 30.98 11.09
N SER A 37 -19.27 30.85 10.10
CA SER A 37 -18.27 29.81 10.04
C SER A 37 -17.01 30.16 10.83
N ASN A 38 -16.50 29.22 11.61
CA ASN A 38 -15.17 29.23 12.24
C ASN A 38 -14.80 30.42 13.15
N THR A 39 -15.77 31.19 13.65
CA THR A 39 -15.49 32.31 14.58
C THR A 39 -16.45 32.31 15.74
N GLU A 40 -15.93 32.59 16.94
CA GLU A 40 -16.70 32.79 18.17
C GLU A 40 -17.04 34.27 18.44
N GLU A 41 -16.66 35.17 17.53
CA GLU A 41 -17.01 36.58 17.65
C GLU A 41 -18.50 36.81 17.41
N ILE A 42 -19.18 37.47 18.37
CA ILE A 42 -20.59 37.80 18.26
C ILE A 42 -20.78 38.85 17.17
N PRO A 43 -21.54 38.55 16.10
CA PRO A 43 -21.74 39.49 15.03
C PRO A 43 -22.62 40.68 15.51
N THR A 44 -22.13 41.87 15.24
CA THR A 44 -22.88 43.09 15.55
C THR A 44 -23.85 43.50 14.45
N GLU A 45 -23.63 42.99 13.23
CA GLU A 45 -24.42 43.34 12.04
C GLU A 45 -24.81 42.10 11.22
N GLY A 46 -25.78 42.27 10.33
CA GLY A 46 -26.19 41.25 9.40
C GLY A 46 -26.95 40.06 10.01
N LEU A 47 -27.65 40.31 11.12
CA LEU A 47 -28.57 39.34 11.70
C LEU A 47 -29.83 39.21 10.83
N THR A 48 -30.38 38.05 10.77
CA THR A 48 -31.63 37.70 10.05
C THR A 48 -32.75 37.49 11.06
N LYS A 49 -33.93 38.05 10.81
CA LYS A 49 -35.11 37.82 11.65
C LYS A 49 -35.56 36.35 11.53
N LEU A 50 -35.68 35.66 12.66
CA LEU A 50 -36.14 34.31 12.74
C LEU A 50 -37.67 34.23 12.69
N THR A 51 -38.22 33.79 11.58
CA THR A 51 -39.65 33.49 11.45
C THR A 51 -39.89 32.03 11.86
N GLY A 52 -40.56 31.82 12.97
CA GLY A 52 -40.69 30.48 13.58
C GLY A 52 -39.67 30.23 14.68
N ASN A 53 -39.24 28.99 14.84
CA ASN A 53 -38.36 28.60 15.96
C ASN A 53 -37.11 27.82 15.50
N THR A 54 -37.01 27.40 14.22
CA THR A 54 -35.97 26.47 13.76
C THR A 54 -35.01 27.13 12.77
N ILE A 55 -33.76 26.76 12.88
CA ILE A 55 -32.66 27.11 11.97
C ILE A 55 -32.04 25.77 11.52
N THR A 56 -31.92 25.56 10.22
CA THR A 56 -31.25 24.36 9.66
C THR A 56 -29.91 24.78 9.08
N VAL A 57 -28.87 24.05 9.41
CA VAL A 57 -27.54 24.16 8.83
C VAL A 57 -27.25 22.85 8.11
N SER A 58 -26.97 22.92 6.81
CA SER A 58 -26.78 21.74 5.94
C SER A 58 -25.40 21.69 5.31
N ASP A 59 -24.69 22.82 5.25
CA ASP A 59 -23.36 22.89 4.68
C ASP A 59 -22.34 22.27 5.62
N GLU A 60 -21.33 21.59 5.03
CA GLU A 60 -20.22 21.00 5.75
C GLU A 60 -19.33 22.07 6.39
N GLY A 61 -18.89 21.83 7.61
CA GLY A 61 -18.01 22.72 8.35
C GLY A 61 -18.38 22.91 9.81
N LYS A 62 -17.69 23.86 10.45
CA LYS A 62 -17.91 24.28 11.83
C LYS A 62 -18.63 25.62 11.85
N TYR A 63 -19.79 25.67 12.47
CA TYR A 63 -20.66 26.85 12.49
C TYR A 63 -21.04 27.24 13.90
N TYR A 64 -21.10 28.55 14.15
CA TYR A 64 -21.67 29.17 15.33
C TYR A 64 -22.98 29.84 14.94
N ILE A 65 -24.07 29.42 15.55
CA ILE A 65 -25.40 29.99 15.34
C ILE A 65 -25.62 30.97 16.47
N TYR A 66 -25.40 32.24 16.19
CA TYR A 66 -25.67 33.34 17.13
C TYR A 66 -27.15 33.68 17.12
N TYR A 67 -27.70 33.98 18.31
CA TYR A 67 -29.08 34.41 18.45
C TYR A 67 -29.18 35.62 19.37
N LYS A 68 -30.13 36.47 19.07
CA LYS A 68 -30.51 37.63 19.86
C LYS A 68 -32.03 37.72 19.92
N ILE A 69 -32.61 37.84 21.11
CA ILE A 69 -34.03 37.76 21.34
C ILE A 69 -34.42 38.97 22.19
N TYR A 70 -35.42 39.70 21.75
CA TYR A 70 -35.97 40.84 22.39
C TYR A 70 -37.35 40.55 22.97
N ASP A 71 -37.72 41.22 24.08
CA ASP A 71 -39.08 41.23 24.61
C ASP A 71 -39.80 42.53 24.23
N ASN A 72 -41.13 42.57 24.49
CA ASN A 72 -41.97 43.73 24.19
C ASN A 72 -41.81 44.88 25.14
N ALA A 73 -41.07 44.77 26.26
CA ALA A 73 -40.75 45.84 27.18
C ALA A 73 -39.51 46.63 26.76
N GLY A 74 -38.73 46.10 25.81
CA GLY A 74 -37.64 46.81 25.15
C GLY A 74 -38.22 47.80 24.15
N ASP A 75 -37.89 49.09 24.29
CA ASP A 75 -38.24 50.12 23.32
C ASP A 75 -37.35 49.96 22.07
N THR A 76 -37.92 50.19 20.88
CA THR A 76 -37.24 50.12 19.59
C THR A 76 -36.27 51.27 19.32
N GLU A 77 -36.09 52.19 20.30
CA GLU A 77 -35.15 53.27 20.16
C GLU A 77 -33.69 52.89 20.41
N PRO A 78 -32.74 53.40 19.64
CA PRO A 78 -31.33 53.12 19.81
C PRO A 78 -30.84 53.44 21.25
N GLY A 79 -30.44 52.41 21.99
CA GLY A 79 -29.87 52.51 23.33
C GLY A 79 -30.57 51.74 24.44
N ARG A 80 -31.72 51.12 24.18
CA ARG A 80 -32.40 50.20 25.12
C ARG A 80 -32.05 48.74 24.88
N GLU A 81 -30.81 48.39 25.15
CA GLU A 81 -30.37 46.96 25.12
C GLU A 81 -30.72 46.18 26.40
N ALA A 82 -31.54 46.73 27.29
CA ALA A 82 -31.74 46.17 28.63
C ALA A 82 -32.53 44.86 28.67
N ASN A 83 -33.34 44.56 27.66
CA ASN A 83 -34.22 43.39 27.63
C ASN A 83 -33.93 42.47 26.42
N LYS A 84 -32.67 42.09 26.25
CA LYS A 84 -32.25 41.11 25.25
C LYS A 84 -31.62 39.90 25.91
N THR A 85 -31.84 38.74 25.32
CA THR A 85 -31.07 37.51 25.57
C THR A 85 -30.28 37.19 24.32
N GLU A 86 -28.98 37.00 24.46
CA GLU A 86 -28.10 36.60 23.35
C GLU A 86 -27.19 35.45 23.75
N GLY A 87 -26.77 34.70 22.77
CA GLY A 87 -25.86 33.55 22.91
C GLY A 87 -25.53 32.90 21.60
N PHE A 88 -24.88 31.79 21.68
CA PHE A 88 -24.61 30.99 20.50
C PHE A 88 -24.76 29.46 20.74
N LYS A 89 -24.92 28.72 19.65
CA LYS A 89 -24.86 27.28 19.61
C LYS A 89 -23.83 26.86 18.56
N LEU A 90 -22.88 26.03 18.96
CA LEU A 90 -21.94 25.39 18.04
C LEU A 90 -22.60 24.19 17.36
N VAL A 91 -22.39 24.03 16.05
CA VAL A 91 -22.70 22.82 15.30
C VAL A 91 -21.53 22.52 14.36
N GLN A 92 -21.32 21.23 14.12
CA GLN A 92 -20.22 20.73 13.27
C GLN A 92 -20.75 19.64 12.36
N ILE A 93 -20.55 19.80 11.05
CA ILE A 93 -21.09 18.91 10.01
C ILE A 93 -19.94 18.41 9.13
N ASP A 94 -19.87 17.10 8.96
CA ASP A 94 -18.91 16.42 8.10
C ASP A 94 -19.65 15.35 7.30
N LYS A 95 -19.74 15.56 5.99
CA LYS A 95 -20.43 14.66 5.04
C LYS A 95 -19.47 14.02 4.07
N THR A 96 -18.22 14.42 4.10
CA THR A 96 -17.18 13.97 3.17
C THR A 96 -16.57 12.65 3.65
N THR A 97 -16.40 11.71 2.74
CA THR A 97 -15.69 10.46 3.04
C THR A 97 -14.19 10.68 3.03
N PRO A 98 -13.42 9.90 3.79
CA PRO A 98 -11.95 9.92 3.68
C PRO A 98 -11.47 9.63 2.24
N GLU A 99 -10.36 10.22 1.85
CA GLU A 99 -9.66 9.99 0.59
C GLU A 99 -8.53 8.98 0.80
N ILE A 100 -8.34 8.04 -0.15
CA ILE A 100 -7.26 7.04 -0.14
C ILE A 100 -6.44 7.18 -1.41
N THR A 101 -5.13 7.38 -1.24
CA THR A 101 -4.16 7.48 -2.35
C THR A 101 -3.09 6.41 -2.23
N PHE A 102 -2.86 5.66 -3.31
CA PHE A 102 -1.80 4.66 -3.42
C PHE A 102 -0.62 5.24 -4.19
N GLY A 103 0.58 5.09 -3.64
CA GLY A 103 1.83 5.31 -4.36
C GLY A 103 2.14 4.19 -5.34
N GLU A 104 3.27 4.29 -6.03
CA GLU A 104 3.76 3.19 -6.86
C GLU A 104 4.49 2.15 -5.98
N TYR A 105 4.34 0.87 -6.35
CA TYR A 105 5.12 -0.20 -5.75
C TYR A 105 6.54 -0.20 -6.30
N SER A 106 7.52 -0.41 -5.43
CA SER A 106 8.91 -0.61 -5.81
C SER A 106 9.53 -1.72 -4.97
N ALA A 107 10.16 -2.68 -5.64
CA ALA A 107 10.86 -3.78 -4.97
C ALA A 107 11.89 -3.25 -3.97
N GLY A 108 11.86 -3.77 -2.73
CA GLY A 108 12.73 -3.34 -1.63
C GLY A 108 12.31 -2.08 -0.88
N SER A 109 11.49 -1.20 -1.48
CA SER A 109 10.96 0.02 -0.82
C SER A 109 9.48 -0.12 -0.44
N GLY A 110 8.76 -1.04 -1.10
CA GLY A 110 7.34 -1.26 -0.88
C GLY A 110 6.45 -0.23 -1.57
N MET A 111 5.26 -0.02 -1.03
CA MET A 111 4.26 0.93 -1.53
C MET A 111 3.74 1.81 -0.39
N THR A 112 3.73 3.12 -0.61
CA THR A 112 3.15 4.07 0.35
C THR A 112 1.66 4.25 0.08
N VAL A 113 0.87 4.23 1.16
CA VAL A 113 -0.56 4.56 1.14
C VAL A 113 -0.78 5.78 2.01
N THR A 114 -1.53 6.75 1.50
CA THR A 114 -1.94 7.95 2.24
C THR A 114 -3.46 7.98 2.34
N VAL A 115 -3.95 8.23 3.55
CA VAL A 115 -5.37 8.38 3.85
C VAL A 115 -5.57 9.74 4.52
N LYS A 116 -6.54 10.53 4.02
CA LYS A 116 -6.88 11.85 4.54
C LYS A 116 -8.37 11.94 4.79
N ASP A 117 -8.74 12.65 5.85
CA ASP A 117 -10.09 13.15 6.12
C ASP A 117 -10.02 14.65 6.26
N GLY A 118 -10.19 15.34 5.13
CA GLY A 118 -9.95 16.78 5.01
C GLY A 118 -8.47 17.17 5.04
N GLU A 119 -8.23 18.45 4.92
CA GLU A 119 -6.91 19.06 5.12
C GLU A 119 -6.74 19.45 6.60
N ASP A 120 -5.52 19.46 7.11
CA ASP A 120 -5.22 19.92 8.47
C ASP A 120 -5.77 21.33 8.66
N GLY A 121 -6.67 21.50 9.64
CA GLY A 121 -7.33 22.78 9.93
C GLY A 121 -8.59 23.11 9.09
N THR A 122 -9.04 22.22 8.21
CA THR A 122 -10.27 22.45 7.41
C THR A 122 -11.56 22.25 8.18
N GLY A 123 -11.48 21.63 9.37
CA GLY A 123 -12.64 21.47 10.24
C GLY A 123 -13.49 20.26 9.94
N LEU A 124 -12.92 19.19 9.38
CA LEU A 124 -13.56 17.88 9.27
C LEU A 124 -13.36 17.04 10.53
N SER A 125 -14.10 15.93 10.63
CA SER A 125 -14.17 15.13 11.87
C SER A 125 -12.90 14.36 12.16
N GLY A 126 -12.09 14.04 11.15
CA GLY A 126 -10.87 13.26 11.26
C GLY A 126 -11.11 11.75 11.22
N LEU A 127 -10.02 10.97 11.15
CA LEU A 127 -10.05 9.52 10.96
C LEU A 127 -10.43 8.80 12.26
N ALA A 128 -11.38 7.86 12.16
CA ALA A 128 -11.74 6.92 13.22
C ALA A 128 -11.00 5.60 13.06
N SER A 129 -10.91 5.06 11.84
CA SER A 129 -10.19 3.82 11.57
C SER A 129 -9.66 3.77 10.14
N VAL A 130 -8.50 3.13 9.98
CA VAL A 130 -7.94 2.73 8.69
C VAL A 130 -7.50 1.28 8.78
N THR A 131 -8.01 0.46 7.89
CA THR A 131 -7.66 -0.98 7.80
C THR A 131 -7.19 -1.29 6.40
N TYR A 132 -6.16 -2.10 6.25
CA TYR A 132 -5.80 -2.64 4.96
C TYR A 132 -5.81 -4.16 4.94
N LYS A 133 -6.01 -4.72 3.75
CA LYS A 133 -5.90 -6.13 3.43
C LYS A 133 -4.96 -6.33 2.26
N ILE A 134 -4.18 -7.38 2.31
CA ILE A 134 -3.38 -7.90 1.19
C ILE A 134 -3.97 -9.25 0.81
N GLU A 135 -4.36 -9.39 -0.44
CA GLU A 135 -5.12 -10.55 -0.95
C GLU A 135 -4.51 -11.01 -2.28
N ASN A 136 -4.54 -12.31 -2.51
CA ASN A 136 -4.35 -12.90 -3.84
C ASN A 136 -5.69 -13.43 -4.38
N SER A 137 -5.69 -14.15 -5.50
CA SER A 137 -6.93 -14.70 -6.08
C SER A 137 -7.62 -15.79 -5.23
N GLU A 138 -6.92 -16.34 -4.25
CA GLU A 138 -7.36 -17.49 -3.47
C GLU A 138 -7.77 -17.12 -2.04
N GLU A 139 -7.03 -16.22 -1.40
CA GLU A 139 -7.21 -15.90 0.02
C GLU A 139 -6.74 -14.49 0.42
N THR A 140 -7.18 -14.06 1.60
CA THR A 140 -6.61 -12.89 2.29
C THR A 140 -5.35 -13.30 3.04
N LEU A 141 -4.22 -12.73 2.62
CA LEU A 141 -2.89 -13.03 3.16
C LEU A 141 -2.58 -12.24 4.44
N LYS A 142 -3.08 -11.00 4.51
CA LYS A 142 -2.83 -10.11 5.64
C LYS A 142 -4.00 -9.14 5.86
N THR A 143 -4.31 -8.84 7.11
CA THR A 143 -5.21 -7.75 7.49
C THR A 143 -4.61 -7.01 8.68
N GLU A 144 -4.51 -5.69 8.61
CA GLU A 144 -4.00 -4.85 9.69
C GLU A 144 -4.78 -3.56 9.86
N ASN A 145 -4.77 -3.04 11.10
CA ASN A 145 -5.32 -1.75 11.46
C ASN A 145 -4.21 -0.74 11.68
N ILE A 146 -4.36 0.45 11.10
CA ILE A 146 -3.42 1.56 11.25
C ILE A 146 -3.91 2.48 12.36
N SER A 147 -2.99 2.89 13.25
CA SER A 147 -3.32 3.80 14.33
C SER A 147 -3.57 5.22 13.82
N VAL A 148 -4.79 5.74 14.02
CA VAL A 148 -5.26 7.04 13.51
C VAL A 148 -5.81 7.97 14.57
N SER A 149 -5.75 7.59 15.87
CA SER A 149 -6.36 8.38 16.96
C SER A 149 -5.94 9.85 16.92
N GLY A 150 -6.93 10.75 16.79
CA GLY A 150 -6.74 12.19 16.76
C GLY A 150 -6.08 12.73 15.49
N LYS A 151 -6.04 11.93 14.41
CA LYS A 151 -5.43 12.34 13.14
C LYS A 151 -6.48 12.63 12.08
N THR A 152 -6.23 13.64 11.26
CA THR A 152 -6.97 13.91 10.01
C THR A 152 -6.30 13.27 8.80
N ASN A 153 -5.02 12.90 8.92
CA ASN A 153 -4.29 12.17 7.89
C ASN A 153 -3.36 11.11 8.49
N VAL A 154 -3.05 10.09 7.70
CA VAL A 154 -2.03 9.07 7.99
C VAL A 154 -1.38 8.62 6.71
N SER A 155 -0.07 8.39 6.77
CA SER A 155 0.68 7.76 5.68
C SER A 155 1.45 6.57 6.25
N PHE A 156 1.44 5.43 5.55
CA PHE A 156 2.14 4.21 5.94
C PHE A 156 2.69 3.49 4.71
N THR A 157 3.72 2.69 4.92
CA THR A 157 4.38 1.95 3.83
C THR A 157 4.21 0.45 4.03
N LEU A 158 3.77 -0.23 2.98
CA LEU A 158 3.65 -1.67 2.90
C LEU A 158 4.95 -2.22 2.32
N THR A 159 5.78 -2.87 3.13
CA THR A 159 7.12 -3.36 2.72
C THR A 159 7.16 -4.87 2.49
N GLU A 160 6.28 -5.64 3.13
CA GLU A 160 6.23 -7.10 3.06
C GLU A 160 5.03 -7.54 2.21
N ILE A 161 5.13 -7.31 0.90
CA ILE A 161 4.10 -7.71 -0.05
C ILE A 161 4.56 -9.02 -0.70
N PRO A 162 3.77 -10.11 -0.62
CA PRO A 162 4.11 -11.39 -1.24
C PRO A 162 4.27 -11.29 -2.76
N ALA A 163 5.05 -12.21 -3.33
CA ALA A 163 5.21 -12.32 -4.77
C ALA A 163 3.92 -12.83 -5.45
N GLY A 164 3.70 -12.42 -6.70
CA GLY A 164 2.56 -12.75 -7.54
C GLY A 164 1.58 -11.60 -7.75
N ASP A 165 0.39 -11.93 -8.22
CA ASP A 165 -0.69 -10.95 -8.43
C ASP A 165 -1.39 -10.68 -7.11
N ILE A 166 -1.28 -9.46 -6.63
CA ILE A 166 -1.73 -9.02 -5.30
C ILE A 166 -2.71 -7.86 -5.44
N ARG A 167 -3.81 -7.95 -4.70
CA ARG A 167 -4.73 -6.84 -4.45
C ARG A 167 -4.51 -6.29 -3.06
N ILE A 168 -4.37 -4.98 -2.96
CA ILE A 168 -4.29 -4.26 -1.70
C ILE A 168 -5.57 -3.44 -1.58
N THR A 169 -6.42 -3.80 -0.63
CA THR A 169 -7.68 -3.11 -0.33
C THR A 169 -7.51 -2.30 0.95
N VAL A 170 -7.87 -1.02 0.90
CA VAL A 170 -7.84 -0.13 2.07
C VAL A 170 -9.24 0.38 2.35
N THR A 171 -9.64 0.30 3.61
CA THR A 171 -10.91 0.84 4.12
C THR A 171 -10.61 1.93 5.13
N ALA A 172 -11.17 3.11 4.93
CA ALA A 172 -11.07 4.23 5.85
C ALA A 172 -12.46 4.65 6.33
N VAL A 173 -12.56 5.01 7.61
CA VAL A 173 -13.78 5.51 8.25
C VAL A 173 -13.41 6.74 9.08
N ASP A 174 -14.20 7.81 8.98
CA ASP A 174 -14.06 9.00 9.79
C ASP A 174 -14.81 8.92 11.15
N ASN A 175 -14.72 9.96 11.96
CA ASN A 175 -15.33 9.97 13.30
C ASN A 175 -16.87 10.14 13.29
N VAL A 176 -17.49 10.40 12.15
CA VAL A 176 -18.95 10.46 12.01
C VAL A 176 -19.52 9.27 11.25
N GLY A 177 -18.65 8.36 10.78
CA GLY A 177 -19.02 7.12 10.13
C GLY A 177 -19.20 7.23 8.61
N ASN A 178 -18.66 8.27 7.94
CA ASN A 178 -18.48 8.23 6.51
C ASN A 178 -17.35 7.28 6.19
N SER A 179 -17.50 6.43 5.17
CA SER A 179 -16.51 5.40 4.85
C SER A 179 -16.19 5.38 3.37
N PHE A 180 -14.93 5.07 3.07
CA PHE A 180 -14.46 4.85 1.71
C PHE A 180 -13.59 3.60 1.64
N VAL A 181 -13.74 2.86 0.54
CA VAL A 181 -12.95 1.66 0.24
C VAL A 181 -12.32 1.85 -1.12
N SER A 182 -11.03 1.65 -1.20
CA SER A 182 -10.28 1.68 -2.46
C SER A 182 -9.31 0.52 -2.52
N TYR A 183 -8.89 0.14 -3.72
CA TYR A 183 -7.92 -0.92 -3.92
C TYR A 183 -6.92 -0.58 -5.03
N LYS A 184 -5.77 -1.23 -4.98
CA LYS A 184 -4.75 -1.24 -6.04
C LYS A 184 -4.31 -2.67 -6.30
N ASP A 185 -4.36 -3.09 -7.55
CA ASP A 185 -3.77 -4.34 -8.02
C ASP A 185 -2.33 -4.08 -8.42
N ILE A 186 -1.43 -4.95 -7.99
CA ILE A 186 0.00 -4.92 -8.34
C ILE A 186 0.47 -6.33 -8.65
N HIS A 187 1.50 -6.41 -9.46
CA HIS A 187 2.27 -7.63 -9.67
C HIS A 187 3.63 -7.50 -8.98
N VAL A 188 3.99 -8.50 -8.17
CA VAL A 188 5.29 -8.59 -7.49
C VAL A 188 6.04 -9.78 -8.07
N ASP A 189 7.18 -9.53 -8.67
CA ASP A 189 8.00 -10.50 -9.37
C ASP A 189 8.25 -11.78 -8.57
N ILE A 190 8.04 -12.92 -9.21
CA ILE A 190 8.34 -14.24 -8.67
C ILE A 190 9.72 -14.68 -9.19
N VAL A 191 10.71 -14.71 -8.30
CA VAL A 191 12.02 -15.28 -8.62
C VAL A 191 12.08 -16.71 -8.06
N SER A 192 12.09 -17.69 -8.95
CA SER A 192 12.18 -19.11 -8.57
C SER A 192 13.09 -19.88 -9.53
N VAL A 193 14.16 -20.44 -9.01
CA VAL A 193 15.16 -21.16 -9.80
C VAL A 193 15.43 -22.51 -9.17
N ASP A 194 15.25 -23.59 -9.97
CA ASP A 194 15.60 -24.95 -9.62
C ASP A 194 16.89 -25.36 -10.36
N ILE A 195 17.84 -25.93 -9.63
CA ILE A 195 19.09 -26.43 -10.21
C ILE A 195 19.24 -27.92 -9.91
N THR A 196 19.44 -28.70 -10.97
CA THR A 196 19.74 -30.11 -10.86
C THR A 196 21.05 -30.41 -11.57
N TRP A 197 21.83 -31.33 -11.05
CA TRP A 197 23.13 -31.76 -11.64
C TRP A 197 23.34 -33.26 -11.48
N GLY A 198 24.18 -33.80 -12.38
CA GLY A 198 24.66 -35.20 -12.32
C GLY A 198 25.70 -35.37 -11.20
N ASP A 199 26.28 -36.56 -11.14
CA ASP A 199 27.29 -36.95 -10.13
C ASP A 199 28.67 -36.30 -10.33
N MET A 200 28.91 -35.70 -11.51
CA MET A 200 30.17 -35.03 -11.88
C MET A 200 31.39 -35.93 -11.76
N GLU A 201 31.20 -37.24 -11.88
CA GLU A 201 32.26 -38.27 -11.92
C GLU A 201 32.75 -38.50 -13.34
N PHE A 202 34.07 -38.58 -13.54
CA PHE A 202 34.68 -38.74 -14.85
C PHE A 202 35.78 -39.78 -14.82
N THR A 203 35.86 -40.58 -15.88
CA THR A 203 36.97 -41.51 -16.15
C THR A 203 37.80 -41.01 -17.33
N TYR A 204 39.13 -41.04 -17.21
CA TYR A 204 40.05 -40.77 -18.30
C TYR A 204 40.44 -42.08 -18.99
N SER A 205 40.40 -42.07 -20.35
CA SER A 205 40.86 -43.16 -21.18
C SER A 205 42.12 -42.76 -21.97
N ASP A 206 43.15 -43.56 -21.95
CA ASP A 206 44.31 -43.42 -22.86
C ASP A 206 43.96 -43.86 -24.32
N GLY A 207 42.75 -44.35 -24.52
CA GLY A 207 42.27 -44.79 -25.82
C GLY A 207 42.71 -46.21 -26.19
N THR A 208 42.17 -46.71 -27.32
CA THR A 208 42.50 -47.97 -27.91
C THR A 208 43.23 -47.74 -29.24
N TRP A 209 44.35 -48.41 -29.47
CA TRP A 209 45.05 -48.29 -30.74
C TRP A 209 44.25 -48.88 -31.88
N ASN A 210 43.97 -48.06 -32.89
CA ASN A 210 43.39 -48.54 -34.15
C ASN A 210 44.50 -48.77 -35.20
N ALA A 211 44.69 -50.02 -35.61
CA ALA A 211 45.73 -50.40 -36.53
C ALA A 211 45.46 -50.00 -38.01
N GLU A 212 44.20 -49.66 -38.34
CA GLU A 212 43.83 -49.21 -39.68
C GLU A 212 44.09 -47.72 -39.85
N THR A 213 43.77 -46.92 -38.85
CA THR A 213 43.93 -45.46 -38.88
C THR A 213 45.29 -45.01 -38.33
N HIS A 214 46.05 -45.90 -37.68
CA HIS A 214 47.31 -45.62 -36.97
C HIS A 214 47.15 -44.52 -35.91
N THR A 215 46.02 -44.49 -35.23
CA THR A 215 45.70 -43.50 -34.18
C THR A 215 45.12 -44.15 -32.93
N TYR A 216 45.22 -43.49 -31.78
CA TYR A 216 44.46 -43.88 -30.59
C TYR A 216 43.05 -43.28 -30.68
N GLU A 217 42.05 -44.13 -30.53
CA GLU A 217 40.64 -43.72 -30.51
C GLU A 217 40.07 -43.74 -29.08
N GLY A 218 39.16 -42.85 -28.77
CA GLY A 218 38.54 -42.75 -27.45
C GLY A 218 39.46 -42.23 -26.35
N VAL A 219 40.48 -41.44 -26.72
CA VAL A 219 41.34 -40.73 -25.74
C VAL A 219 40.57 -39.57 -25.13
N GLY A 220 40.57 -39.44 -23.82
CA GLY A 220 40.04 -38.31 -23.12
C GLY A 220 39.15 -38.62 -21.91
N TRP A 221 38.51 -37.60 -21.41
CA TRP A 221 37.59 -37.72 -20.30
C TRP A 221 36.18 -38.04 -20.76
N SER A 222 35.52 -38.91 -20.06
CA SER A 222 34.09 -39.19 -20.23
C SER A 222 33.39 -39.26 -18.88
N PRO A 223 32.14 -38.76 -18.77
CA PRO A 223 31.39 -38.92 -17.54
C PRO A 223 31.11 -40.42 -17.28
N ASP A 224 31.15 -40.84 -16.02
CA ASP A 224 30.95 -42.25 -15.64
C ASP A 224 29.53 -42.75 -15.93
N LYS A 225 28.56 -41.84 -15.99
CA LYS A 225 27.15 -42.11 -16.32
C LYS A 225 26.64 -41.18 -17.40
N THR A 226 25.64 -41.62 -18.13
CA THR A 226 24.89 -40.78 -19.08
C THR A 226 24.33 -39.57 -18.33
N ASP A 227 24.56 -38.34 -18.85
CA ASP A 227 24.19 -37.07 -18.21
C ASP A 227 24.83 -36.81 -16.83
N GLY A 228 25.85 -37.62 -16.43
CA GLY A 228 26.57 -37.42 -15.17
C GLY A 228 27.27 -36.06 -15.05
N ASN A 229 27.60 -35.45 -16.19
CA ASN A 229 28.26 -34.11 -16.28
C ASN A 229 27.30 -32.97 -16.61
N LYS A 230 25.99 -33.20 -16.52
CA LYS A 230 24.95 -32.23 -16.90
C LYS A 230 24.49 -31.42 -15.71
N ILE A 231 24.37 -30.11 -15.91
CA ILE A 231 23.66 -29.19 -15.01
C ILE A 231 22.42 -28.70 -15.76
N THR A 232 21.29 -28.72 -15.11
CA THR A 232 20.05 -28.15 -15.63
C THR A 232 19.58 -27.08 -14.70
N VAL A 233 19.30 -25.90 -15.23
CA VAL A 233 18.69 -24.77 -14.54
C VAL A 233 17.31 -24.54 -15.12
N GLN A 234 16.31 -24.54 -14.27
CA GLN A 234 14.93 -24.20 -14.61
C GLN A 234 14.54 -22.93 -13.90
N ASN A 235 14.13 -21.93 -14.66
CA ASN A 235 13.48 -20.72 -14.12
C ASN A 235 11.97 -21.02 -14.03
N SER A 236 11.46 -21.19 -12.81
CA SER A 236 10.03 -21.41 -12.54
C SER A 236 9.32 -20.12 -12.17
N GLY A 237 10.05 -19.00 -12.13
CA GLY A 237 9.51 -17.64 -11.88
C GLY A 237 8.99 -16.98 -13.16
N ASP A 238 8.53 -15.73 -13.00
CA ASP A 238 7.94 -14.91 -14.08
C ASP A 238 8.87 -13.81 -14.60
N VAL A 239 10.05 -13.69 -14.03
CA VAL A 239 11.11 -12.79 -14.52
C VAL A 239 12.31 -13.55 -15.07
N GLU A 240 13.07 -12.93 -15.98
CA GLU A 240 14.29 -13.52 -16.49
C GLU A 240 15.38 -13.58 -15.42
N VAL A 241 16.21 -14.62 -15.47
CA VAL A 241 17.37 -14.78 -14.60
C VAL A 241 18.64 -14.96 -15.42
N SER A 242 19.77 -14.47 -14.89
CA SER A 242 21.07 -14.62 -15.51
C SER A 242 21.85 -15.72 -14.81
N VAL A 243 22.28 -16.73 -15.59
CA VAL A 243 22.98 -17.91 -15.10
C VAL A 243 24.42 -17.90 -15.56
N SER A 244 25.36 -18.00 -14.62
CA SER A 244 26.78 -18.11 -14.91
C SER A 244 27.32 -19.47 -14.52
N TYR A 245 28.01 -20.15 -15.44
CA TYR A 245 28.68 -21.41 -15.21
C TYR A 245 30.17 -21.16 -15.01
N ARG A 246 30.75 -21.69 -13.94
CA ARG A 246 32.17 -21.52 -13.64
C ARG A 246 32.82 -22.84 -13.25
N TYR A 247 33.90 -23.21 -13.96
CA TYR A 247 34.80 -24.27 -13.55
C TYR A 247 36.02 -23.68 -12.86
N THR A 248 36.38 -24.19 -11.70
CA THR A 248 37.63 -23.78 -11.00
C THR A 248 38.60 -24.90 -11.02
N GLN A 249 39.71 -24.71 -11.74
CA GLN A 249 40.76 -25.71 -11.86
C GLN A 249 41.55 -25.86 -10.54
N THR A 250 41.57 -27.06 -10.00
CA THR A 250 42.35 -27.39 -8.78
C THR A 250 43.63 -28.16 -9.09
N LYS A 251 43.76 -28.74 -10.30
CA LYS A 251 44.92 -29.49 -10.77
C LYS A 251 45.42 -28.87 -12.08
N SER A 252 46.68 -28.55 -12.16
CA SER A 252 47.28 -27.78 -13.28
C SER A 252 47.21 -28.47 -14.65
N GLN A 253 46.98 -29.78 -14.69
CA GLN A 253 46.97 -30.59 -15.93
C GLN A 253 45.58 -30.91 -16.46
N VAL A 254 44.56 -30.61 -15.69
CA VAL A 254 43.16 -30.84 -16.10
C VAL A 254 42.45 -29.53 -16.12
N SER A 255 42.00 -29.11 -17.27
CA SER A 255 41.12 -27.94 -17.45
C SER A 255 39.70 -28.37 -17.75
N GLY A 256 38.74 -27.49 -17.51
CA GLY A 256 37.35 -27.78 -17.80
C GLY A 256 36.58 -26.54 -18.22
N GLY A 257 35.44 -26.77 -18.81
CA GLY A 257 34.54 -25.71 -19.23
C GLY A 257 33.14 -26.25 -19.50
N PHE A 258 32.17 -25.37 -19.49
CA PHE A 258 30.78 -25.74 -19.76
C PHE A 258 30.42 -25.47 -21.22
N THR A 259 29.59 -26.37 -21.79
CA THR A 259 29.04 -26.23 -23.14
C THR A 259 27.52 -26.34 -23.07
N ASP A 260 26.83 -25.75 -24.02
CA ASP A 260 25.38 -25.94 -24.20
C ASP A 260 25.02 -27.11 -25.13
N GLY A 261 26.01 -27.92 -25.47
CA GLY A 261 25.94 -29.04 -26.43
C GLY A 261 26.48 -28.68 -27.82
N GLU A 262 26.60 -27.41 -28.15
CA GLU A 262 27.12 -26.89 -29.43
C GLU A 262 28.38 -26.03 -29.25
N ALA A 263 28.38 -25.14 -28.27
CA ALA A 263 29.45 -24.20 -28.05
C ALA A 263 29.86 -24.08 -26.55
N VAL A 264 31.09 -23.59 -26.32
CA VAL A 264 31.59 -23.35 -24.98
C VAL A 264 30.89 -22.04 -24.42
N ILE A 265 30.33 -22.17 -23.22
CA ILE A 265 29.66 -21.08 -22.52
C ILE A 265 30.74 -20.19 -21.86
N THR A 266 30.94 -19.00 -22.39
CA THR A 266 31.96 -18.03 -21.90
C THR A 266 31.35 -16.79 -21.25
N ALA A 267 30.03 -16.61 -21.34
CA ALA A 267 29.29 -15.48 -20.79
C ALA A 267 28.05 -15.96 -20.03
N PRO A 268 27.47 -15.13 -19.15
CA PRO A 268 26.20 -15.46 -18.53
C PRO A 268 25.12 -15.77 -19.56
N VAL A 269 24.31 -16.77 -19.27
CA VAL A 269 23.19 -17.21 -20.10
C VAL A 269 21.91 -16.61 -19.51
N VAL A 270 21.18 -15.82 -20.28
CA VAL A 270 19.85 -15.35 -19.90
C VAL A 270 18.86 -16.48 -20.04
N LEU A 271 18.11 -16.72 -18.98
CA LEU A 271 17.06 -17.73 -18.90
C LEU A 271 15.72 -17.02 -18.68
N PRO A 272 14.89 -16.89 -19.73
CA PRO A 272 13.57 -16.28 -19.62
C PRO A 272 12.67 -16.98 -18.58
N ALA A 273 11.56 -16.31 -18.27
CA ALA A 273 10.51 -16.87 -17.42
C ALA A 273 10.02 -18.22 -17.94
N VAL A 274 9.79 -19.16 -17.01
CA VAL A 274 9.23 -20.49 -17.29
C VAL A 274 10.07 -21.33 -18.28
N GLU A 275 11.35 -20.99 -18.45
CA GLU A 275 12.27 -21.73 -19.32
C GLU A 275 13.29 -22.58 -18.56
N LYS A 276 13.88 -23.55 -19.31
CA LYS A 276 14.87 -24.47 -18.79
C LYS A 276 16.03 -24.59 -19.76
N LYS A 277 17.26 -24.53 -19.24
CA LYS A 277 18.48 -24.73 -20.01
C LYS A 277 19.40 -25.73 -19.33
N SER A 278 20.17 -26.46 -20.15
CA SER A 278 21.18 -27.39 -19.67
C SER A 278 22.56 -26.96 -20.15
N ALA A 279 23.56 -27.29 -19.35
CA ALA A 279 24.95 -27.16 -19.69
C ALA A 279 25.69 -28.47 -19.28
N TRP A 280 26.72 -28.82 -20.02
CA TRP A 280 27.54 -30.00 -19.79
C TRP A 280 28.96 -29.60 -19.48
N LEU A 281 29.51 -30.12 -18.37
CA LEU A 281 30.91 -29.99 -18.04
C LEU A 281 31.75 -30.89 -18.92
N SER A 282 32.77 -30.33 -19.57
CA SER A 282 33.78 -31.07 -20.33
C SER A 282 35.15 -30.88 -19.70
N LEU A 283 35.91 -31.95 -19.55
CA LEU A 283 37.29 -31.94 -19.05
C LEU A 283 38.29 -32.13 -20.18
N ASN A 284 39.43 -31.48 -20.10
CA ASN A 284 40.54 -31.58 -21.05
C ASN A 284 41.87 -31.73 -20.31
N GLY A 285 42.86 -32.28 -21.04
CA GLY A 285 44.19 -32.57 -20.50
C GLY A 285 44.34 -34.00 -20.00
N LYS A 286 45.60 -34.47 -19.91
CA LYS A 286 45.89 -35.84 -19.47
C LYS A 286 46.19 -35.81 -17.97
N PRO A 287 45.56 -36.74 -17.16
CA PRO A 287 45.90 -36.84 -15.75
C PRO A 287 47.34 -37.40 -15.57
N THR A 288 48.02 -37.05 -14.52
CA THR A 288 49.25 -37.70 -14.11
C THR A 288 48.94 -39.05 -13.43
N GLU A 289 49.89 -39.99 -13.46
CA GLU A 289 49.74 -41.36 -12.88
C GLU A 289 49.34 -41.37 -11.39
N SER A 290 49.40 -40.26 -10.70
CA SER A 290 48.99 -40.10 -9.29
C SER A 290 47.55 -39.64 -9.08
N MET A 291 46.76 -39.46 -10.13
CA MET A 291 45.32 -39.04 -10.06
C MET A 291 44.45 -40.27 -10.09
N GLU A 292 44.17 -40.87 -8.95
CA GLU A 292 42.99 -41.70 -8.77
C GLU A 292 41.73 -40.83 -8.90
N LYS A 293 40.59 -41.44 -9.35
CA LYS A 293 39.26 -40.81 -9.53
C LYS A 293 39.09 -39.48 -8.76
N SER A 294 39.00 -38.37 -9.45
CA SER A 294 38.64 -37.12 -8.83
C SER A 294 37.13 -36.92 -8.86
N VAL A 295 36.47 -36.99 -7.71
CA VAL A 295 35.13 -36.47 -7.51
C VAL A 295 35.30 -34.94 -7.43
N LEU A 296 34.63 -34.22 -8.30
CA LEU A 296 34.58 -32.77 -8.32
C LEU A 296 33.46 -32.27 -7.41
#